data_12f238bad0b2c7eaa8d080c10f5a45cd
#
_entry.id   12f238bad0b2c7eaa8d080c10f5a45cd
#
_cell.length_a   1.000
_cell.length_b   1.000
_cell.length_c   1.000
_cell.angle_alpha   90.00
_cell.angle_beta   90.00
_cell.angle_gamma   90.00
#
_symmetry.space_group_name_H-M   'P 1'
#
loop_
_entity.id
_entity.type
_entity.pdbx_description
1 polymer ?
#
loop_
_entity_poly.entity_id
_entity_poly.type
_entity_poly.pdbx_seq_one_letter_code
_entity_poly.pdbx_strand_id
1 'polypeptide(L)'
;MNVYRDYYLKDINKELVDKKITVSGWINRSRNHGNLLFIDLRDSTSLLQCVVDNSSVNFNELSKIKNEDVIKIYGQITKRSEETINSNLESGEVELKIENFEILSQCSKTLPLEVNSDNDYGEEVRLKYRYLDLRRSKMQHNIKLRNNIINFVRGFMNNEGFMELATPILTAPSPEGARDYLVPSRIHKGSFYALPQAPQQFKQLYMASGVDKYFQIAPCFRDEDSRADRSPGEFYQIDMEMSFATQEDILDVISRLLFDTFDKFKSKEKSINKLPFPTFTYRDSIENFGCDKPDLRNPLRLKNVTRYFEGSGLQIFENLIKKGAMVNCIQAVKSEGKPLSLIHI
;
A
#
# COMPACT_ATOMS: atom_id res chain seq x y z
N MET A 1 -26.94 -21.19 -1.52
CA MET A 1 -25.75 -22.01 -1.86
C MET A 1 -25.05 -21.39 -3.04
N ASN A 2 -23.73 -21.25 -2.99
CA ASN A 2 -22.96 -20.74 -4.13
C ASN A 2 -22.75 -21.89 -5.13
N VAL A 3 -23.18 -21.73 -6.39
CA VAL A 3 -23.10 -22.77 -7.43
C VAL A 3 -21.65 -23.11 -7.82
N TYR A 4 -20.72 -22.20 -7.54
CA TYR A 4 -19.33 -22.33 -7.96
C TYR A 4 -18.39 -22.83 -6.86
N ARG A 5 -18.73 -22.70 -5.58
CA ARG A 5 -17.86 -23.14 -4.47
C ARG A 5 -18.62 -23.31 -3.16
N ASP A 6 -18.20 -24.27 -2.39
CA ASP A 6 -18.69 -24.52 -1.02
C ASP A 6 -17.83 -23.74 -0.01
N TYR A 7 -16.52 -23.62 -0.26
CA TYR A 7 -15.54 -22.96 0.62
C TYR A 7 -14.62 -22.04 -0.16
N TYR A 8 -14.09 -21.00 0.51
CA TYR A 8 -12.87 -20.32 0.07
C TYR A 8 -11.65 -21.19 0.33
N LEU A 9 -10.61 -21.06 -0.50
CA LEU A 9 -9.43 -21.95 -0.39
C LEU A 9 -8.71 -21.82 0.95
N LYS A 10 -8.71 -20.65 1.59
CA LYS A 10 -8.16 -20.45 2.95
C LYS A 10 -8.89 -21.22 4.06
N ASP A 11 -10.15 -21.55 3.84
CA ASP A 11 -10.98 -22.23 4.84
C ASP A 11 -10.87 -23.77 4.72
N ILE A 12 -10.11 -24.26 3.73
CA ILE A 12 -9.91 -25.68 3.49
C ILE A 12 -8.74 -26.18 4.34
N ASN A 13 -9.03 -27.07 5.27
CA ASN A 13 -8.09 -27.62 6.24
C ASN A 13 -8.39 -29.10 6.51
N LYS A 14 -7.65 -29.71 7.44
CA LYS A 14 -7.78 -31.13 7.83
C LYS A 14 -9.16 -31.54 8.37
N GLU A 15 -9.99 -30.59 8.83
CA GLU A 15 -11.34 -30.92 9.30
C GLU A 15 -12.30 -31.25 8.17
N LEU A 16 -11.90 -30.95 6.93
CA LEU A 16 -12.63 -31.29 5.71
C LEU A 16 -12.17 -32.59 5.04
N VAL A 17 -11.20 -33.31 5.61
CA VAL A 17 -10.75 -34.59 5.08
C VAL A 17 -11.94 -35.54 4.91
N ASP A 18 -11.96 -36.28 3.82
CA ASP A 18 -13.01 -37.17 3.33
C ASP A 18 -14.32 -36.51 2.87
N LYS A 19 -14.43 -35.20 3.02
CA LYS A 19 -15.58 -34.48 2.45
C LYS A 19 -15.40 -34.23 0.96
N LYS A 20 -16.50 -34.33 0.23
CA LYS A 20 -16.59 -33.94 -1.18
C LYS A 20 -17.05 -32.50 -1.25
N ILE A 21 -16.28 -31.68 -1.94
CA ILE A 21 -16.54 -30.24 -2.05
C ILE A 21 -16.34 -29.75 -3.47
N THR A 22 -16.95 -28.60 -3.75
CA THR A 22 -16.75 -27.82 -4.95
C THR A 22 -15.89 -26.59 -4.65
N VAL A 23 -14.88 -26.34 -5.51
CA VAL A 23 -14.05 -25.14 -5.46
C VAL A 23 -13.91 -24.55 -6.85
N SER A 24 -13.71 -23.23 -6.95
CA SER A 24 -13.43 -22.55 -8.21
C SER A 24 -12.31 -21.53 -8.04
N GLY A 25 -11.51 -21.39 -9.10
CA GLY A 25 -10.39 -20.48 -9.10
C GLY A 25 -9.65 -20.44 -10.42
N TRP A 26 -8.53 -19.75 -10.41
CA TRP A 26 -7.58 -19.66 -11.50
C TRP A 26 -6.51 -20.75 -11.37
N ILE A 27 -6.10 -21.34 -12.48
CA ILE A 27 -4.95 -22.24 -12.52
C ILE A 27 -3.69 -21.39 -12.28
N ASN A 28 -3.07 -21.57 -11.12
CA ASN A 28 -1.82 -20.88 -10.80
C ASN A 28 -0.62 -21.58 -11.43
N ARG A 29 -0.59 -22.91 -11.37
CA ARG A 29 0.44 -23.76 -11.98
C ARG A 29 -0.11 -25.17 -12.21
N SER A 30 0.34 -25.80 -13.28
CA SER A 30 0.09 -27.22 -13.57
C SER A 30 1.42 -27.95 -13.74
N ARG A 31 1.55 -29.15 -13.13
CA ARG A 31 2.76 -29.99 -13.17
C ARG A 31 2.38 -31.43 -13.48
N ASN A 32 2.82 -31.93 -14.62
CA ASN A 32 2.58 -33.31 -15.04
C ASN A 32 3.80 -34.18 -14.70
N HIS A 33 3.59 -35.16 -13.84
CA HIS A 33 4.60 -36.16 -13.43
C HIS A 33 4.32 -37.54 -14.02
N GLY A 34 3.72 -37.60 -15.20
CA GLY A 34 3.40 -38.83 -15.91
C GLY A 34 2.14 -39.52 -15.41
N ASN A 35 2.16 -40.10 -14.22
CA ASN A 35 1.00 -40.78 -13.63
C ASN A 35 0.10 -39.88 -12.81
N LEU A 36 0.60 -38.69 -12.40
CA LEU A 36 -0.11 -37.71 -11.58
C LEU A 36 0.01 -36.33 -12.20
N LEU A 37 -1.10 -35.64 -12.24
CA LEU A 37 -1.16 -34.24 -12.61
C LEU A 37 -1.52 -33.44 -11.36
N PHE A 38 -0.64 -32.50 -10.98
CA PHE A 38 -0.86 -31.56 -9.88
C PHE A 38 -1.26 -30.21 -10.44
N ILE A 39 -2.30 -29.65 -9.88
CA ILE A 39 -2.85 -28.34 -10.24
C ILE A 39 -2.91 -27.49 -8.99
N ASP A 40 -2.16 -26.39 -8.96
CA ASP A 40 -2.29 -25.39 -7.92
C ASP A 40 -3.43 -24.44 -8.33
N LEU A 41 -4.56 -24.56 -7.66
CA LEU A 41 -5.73 -23.69 -7.84
C LEU A 41 -5.58 -22.47 -6.94
N ARG A 42 -5.85 -21.28 -7.45
CA ARG A 42 -5.78 -19.99 -6.73
C ARG A 42 -7.14 -19.32 -6.70
N ASP A 43 -7.55 -18.85 -5.54
CA ASP A 43 -8.63 -17.86 -5.42
C ASP A 43 -8.12 -16.53 -4.83
N SER A 44 -9.00 -15.65 -4.40
CA SER A 44 -8.64 -14.37 -3.77
C SER A 44 -8.03 -14.52 -2.37
N THR A 45 -8.08 -15.71 -1.78
CA THR A 45 -7.71 -15.96 -0.40
C THR A 45 -6.44 -16.79 -0.24
N SER A 46 -6.30 -17.88 -1.00
CA SER A 46 -5.20 -18.83 -0.84
C SER A 46 -4.96 -19.66 -2.10
N LEU A 47 -4.08 -20.65 -1.98
CA LEU A 47 -3.79 -21.71 -2.96
C LEU A 47 -4.24 -23.06 -2.40
N LEU A 48 -4.76 -23.94 -3.27
CA LEU A 48 -5.05 -25.34 -2.95
C LEU A 48 -4.42 -26.23 -4.01
N GLN A 49 -3.66 -27.25 -3.61
CA GLN A 49 -3.22 -28.28 -4.52
C GLN A 49 -4.38 -29.23 -4.84
N CYS A 50 -4.63 -29.42 -6.12
CA CYS A 50 -5.56 -30.43 -6.63
C CYS A 50 -4.76 -31.50 -7.37
N VAL A 51 -5.19 -32.74 -7.28
CA VAL A 51 -4.48 -33.88 -7.89
C VAL A 51 -5.45 -34.77 -8.66
N VAL A 52 -4.98 -35.26 -9.82
CA VAL A 52 -5.69 -36.28 -10.60
C VAL A 52 -4.68 -37.31 -11.10
N ASP A 53 -5.03 -38.59 -11.05
CA ASP A 53 -4.22 -39.68 -11.58
C ASP A 53 -4.58 -40.00 -13.04
N ASN A 54 -3.67 -40.67 -13.75
CA ASN A 54 -3.81 -40.98 -15.17
C ASN A 54 -4.89 -42.04 -15.50
N SER A 55 -5.43 -42.71 -14.50
CA SER A 55 -6.57 -43.61 -14.67
C SER A 55 -7.91 -42.87 -14.79
N SER A 56 -7.93 -41.59 -14.41
CA SER A 56 -9.10 -40.73 -14.51
C SER A 56 -9.39 -40.36 -15.97
N VAL A 57 -10.66 -40.43 -16.35
CA VAL A 57 -11.14 -39.94 -17.66
C VAL A 57 -10.86 -38.48 -17.92
N ASN A 58 -10.70 -37.70 -16.84
CA ASN A 58 -10.47 -36.27 -16.86
C ASN A 58 -8.99 -35.90 -17.08
N PHE A 59 -8.05 -36.83 -16.94
CA PHE A 59 -6.61 -36.54 -16.98
C PHE A 59 -6.15 -35.87 -18.26
N ASN A 60 -6.58 -36.41 -19.41
CA ASN A 60 -6.15 -35.93 -20.73
C ASN A 60 -6.65 -34.49 -21.02
N GLU A 61 -7.80 -34.13 -20.53
CA GLU A 61 -8.35 -32.80 -20.70
C GLU A 61 -7.70 -31.78 -19.71
N LEU A 62 -7.56 -32.18 -18.46
CA LEU A 62 -6.87 -31.39 -17.45
C LEU A 62 -5.38 -31.18 -17.78
N SER A 63 -4.73 -32.08 -18.49
CA SER A 63 -3.33 -31.91 -18.89
C SER A 63 -3.12 -30.80 -19.93
N LYS A 64 -4.18 -30.33 -20.58
CA LYS A 64 -4.15 -29.25 -21.60
C LYS A 64 -4.46 -27.85 -21.02
N ILE A 65 -4.87 -27.77 -19.76
CA ILE A 65 -5.19 -26.49 -19.12
C ILE A 65 -3.96 -25.61 -19.03
N LYS A 66 -4.18 -24.31 -19.10
CA LYS A 66 -3.13 -23.29 -19.04
C LYS A 66 -3.20 -22.51 -17.74
N ASN A 67 -2.07 -21.90 -17.39
CA ASN A 67 -2.06 -20.92 -16.32
C ASN A 67 -3.09 -19.81 -16.60
N GLU A 68 -3.80 -19.39 -15.57
CA GLU A 68 -4.87 -18.40 -15.60
C GLU A 68 -6.17 -18.86 -16.29
N ASP A 69 -6.30 -20.12 -16.74
CA ASP A 69 -7.62 -20.68 -16.99
C ASP A 69 -8.46 -20.68 -15.71
N VAL A 70 -9.75 -20.48 -15.83
CA VAL A 70 -10.68 -20.50 -14.70
C VAL A 70 -11.46 -21.80 -14.72
N ILE A 71 -11.39 -22.52 -13.62
CA ILE A 71 -12.02 -23.84 -13.55
C ILE A 71 -12.83 -23.99 -12.25
N LYS A 72 -13.89 -24.80 -12.33
CA LYS A 72 -14.62 -25.32 -11.19
C LYS A 72 -14.27 -26.80 -11.03
N ILE A 73 -13.87 -27.21 -9.85
CA ILE A 73 -13.44 -28.57 -9.54
C ILE A 73 -14.37 -29.12 -8.45
N TYR A 74 -14.83 -30.34 -8.65
CA TYR A 74 -15.49 -31.14 -7.65
C TYR A 74 -14.61 -32.33 -7.31
N GLY A 75 -14.44 -32.63 -6.02
CA GLY A 75 -13.60 -33.72 -5.58
C GLY A 75 -13.57 -33.90 -4.08
N GLN A 76 -12.81 -34.89 -3.62
CA GLN A 76 -12.67 -35.24 -2.22
C GLN A 76 -11.40 -34.63 -1.64
N ILE A 77 -11.50 -34.04 -0.45
CA ILE A 77 -10.32 -33.60 0.30
C ILE A 77 -9.64 -34.82 0.90
N THR A 78 -8.33 -34.92 0.67
CA THR A 78 -7.48 -35.97 1.20
C THR A 78 -6.33 -35.37 1.99
N LYS A 79 -5.84 -36.12 2.98
CA LYS A 79 -4.66 -35.74 3.75
C LYS A 79 -3.40 -35.99 2.91
N ARG A 80 -2.48 -35.06 2.89
CA ARG A 80 -1.16 -35.25 2.27
C ARG A 80 -0.28 -36.13 3.15
N SER A 81 0.64 -36.87 2.51
CA SER A 81 1.68 -37.62 3.25
C SER A 81 2.60 -36.63 3.99
N GLU A 82 3.18 -37.03 5.09
CA GLU A 82 4.07 -36.19 5.90
C GLU A 82 5.22 -35.60 5.08
N GLU A 83 5.73 -36.33 4.12
CA GLU A 83 6.82 -35.92 3.21
C GLU A 83 6.38 -34.83 2.20
N THR A 84 5.08 -34.72 1.92
CA THR A 84 4.52 -33.80 0.92
C THR A 84 3.79 -32.60 1.52
N ILE A 85 3.73 -32.49 2.86
CA ILE A 85 3.16 -31.31 3.54
C ILE A 85 3.93 -30.05 3.13
N ASN A 86 3.20 -29.02 2.74
CA ASN A 86 3.77 -27.73 2.39
C ASN A 86 3.41 -26.67 3.45
N SER A 87 4.30 -26.44 4.39
CA SER A 87 4.11 -25.47 5.47
C SER A 87 3.99 -24.00 5.02
N ASN A 88 4.28 -23.68 3.75
CA ASN A 88 4.13 -22.35 3.18
C ASN A 88 2.70 -22.06 2.69
N LEU A 89 1.81 -23.07 2.69
CA LEU A 89 0.43 -22.94 2.31
C LEU A 89 -0.49 -23.18 3.52
N GLU A 90 -1.53 -22.36 3.67
CA GLU A 90 -2.55 -22.57 4.71
C GLU A 90 -3.25 -23.92 4.55
N SER A 91 -3.50 -24.35 3.30
CA SER A 91 -4.07 -25.66 2.95
C SER A 91 -3.01 -26.77 2.80
N GLY A 92 -1.77 -26.54 3.22
CA GLY A 92 -0.62 -27.40 2.88
C GLY A 92 -0.65 -28.82 3.48
N GLU A 93 -1.51 -29.10 4.45
CA GLU A 93 -1.73 -30.43 5.05
C GLU A 93 -2.68 -31.31 4.23
N VAL A 94 -3.43 -30.70 3.30
CA VAL A 94 -4.48 -31.37 2.52
C VAL A 94 -4.33 -31.09 1.03
N GLU A 95 -4.98 -31.92 0.22
CA GLU A 95 -5.13 -31.70 -1.21
C GLU A 95 -6.53 -32.17 -1.66
N LEU A 96 -6.97 -31.69 -2.81
CA LEU A 96 -8.25 -32.09 -3.39
C LEU A 96 -8.01 -33.11 -4.51
N LYS A 97 -8.49 -34.35 -4.31
CA LYS A 97 -8.52 -35.37 -5.36
C LYS A 97 -9.68 -35.08 -6.31
N ILE A 98 -9.36 -34.74 -7.56
CA ILE A 98 -10.33 -34.33 -8.57
C ILE A 98 -11.18 -35.52 -9.01
N GLU A 99 -12.52 -35.40 -8.89
CA GLU A 99 -13.48 -36.36 -9.44
C GLU A 99 -14.15 -35.81 -10.70
N ASN A 100 -14.43 -34.51 -10.76
CA ASN A 100 -15.03 -33.86 -11.91
C ASN A 100 -14.59 -32.39 -11.98
N PHE A 101 -14.71 -31.77 -13.16
CA PHE A 101 -14.38 -30.39 -13.37
C PHE A 101 -15.20 -29.76 -14.50
N GLU A 102 -15.21 -28.44 -14.53
CA GLU A 102 -15.82 -27.62 -15.58
C GLU A 102 -14.91 -26.43 -15.87
N ILE A 103 -14.53 -26.25 -17.15
CA ILE A 103 -13.76 -25.07 -17.55
C ILE A 103 -14.73 -23.89 -17.68
N LEU A 104 -14.60 -22.90 -16.81
CA LEU A 104 -15.44 -21.73 -16.80
C LEU A 104 -14.95 -20.66 -17.78
N SER A 105 -13.64 -20.55 -17.98
CA SER A 105 -13.04 -19.64 -18.94
C SER A 105 -11.64 -20.08 -19.32
N GLN A 106 -11.28 -19.95 -20.59
CA GLN A 106 -9.96 -20.31 -21.09
C GLN A 106 -9.13 -19.09 -21.48
N CYS A 107 -7.85 -19.16 -21.16
CA CYS A 107 -6.86 -18.19 -21.59
C CYS A 107 -6.49 -18.44 -23.06
N SER A 108 -7.00 -17.61 -23.97
CA SER A 108 -6.88 -17.82 -25.42
C SER A 108 -5.50 -17.49 -25.98
N LYS A 109 -4.71 -16.65 -25.30
CA LYS A 109 -3.40 -16.16 -25.75
C LYS A 109 -2.33 -16.37 -24.71
N THR A 110 -1.06 -16.33 -25.14
CA THR A 110 0.08 -16.26 -24.22
C THR A 110 -0.03 -14.97 -23.41
N LEU A 111 0.11 -15.10 -22.09
CA LEU A 111 0.01 -13.96 -21.18
C LEU A 111 1.25 -13.07 -21.33
N PRO A 112 1.05 -11.75 -21.50
CA PRO A 112 2.17 -10.81 -21.62
C PRO A 112 2.91 -10.55 -20.30
N LEU A 113 2.32 -11.00 -19.19
CA LEU A 113 2.84 -10.90 -17.84
C LEU A 113 2.46 -12.18 -17.07
N GLU A 114 3.45 -12.83 -16.48
CA GLU A 114 3.23 -14.00 -15.62
C GLU A 114 2.77 -13.57 -14.24
N VAL A 115 1.62 -14.09 -13.83
CA VAL A 115 1.01 -13.75 -12.52
C VAL A 115 1.74 -14.42 -11.36
N ASN A 116 2.18 -15.65 -11.57
CA ASN A 116 2.77 -16.53 -10.55
C ASN A 116 4.31 -16.51 -10.53
N SER A 117 4.92 -15.45 -11.03
CA SER A 117 6.38 -15.29 -11.03
C SER A 117 6.80 -14.04 -10.23
N ASP A 118 8.05 -14.06 -9.75
CA ASP A 118 8.70 -12.90 -9.13
C ASP A 118 9.46 -12.04 -10.14
N ASN A 119 9.29 -12.31 -11.44
CA ASN A 119 9.90 -11.51 -12.50
C ASN A 119 9.52 -10.04 -12.36
N ASP A 120 10.50 -9.18 -12.55
CA ASP A 120 10.26 -7.74 -12.62
C ASP A 120 9.83 -7.35 -14.04
N TYR A 121 8.72 -6.64 -14.12
CA TYR A 121 8.19 -6.13 -15.39
C TYR A 121 8.21 -4.61 -15.36
N GLY A 122 8.61 -3.99 -16.48
CA GLY A 122 8.58 -2.55 -16.63
C GLY A 122 7.20 -1.95 -16.35
N GLU A 123 7.17 -0.72 -15.87
CA GLU A 123 5.94 -0.03 -15.47
C GLU A 123 4.91 0.04 -16.61
N GLU A 124 5.35 0.29 -17.85
CA GLU A 124 4.47 0.36 -19.02
C GLU A 124 3.69 -0.94 -19.23
N VAL A 125 4.36 -2.12 -19.14
CA VAL A 125 3.72 -3.42 -19.29
C VAL A 125 2.72 -3.67 -18.15
N ARG A 126 3.11 -3.32 -16.92
CA ARG A 126 2.28 -3.47 -15.72
C ARG A 126 1.04 -2.58 -15.77
N LEU A 127 1.13 -1.38 -16.28
CA LEU A 127 0.00 -0.46 -16.46
C LEU A 127 -0.91 -0.91 -17.59
N LYS A 128 -0.35 -1.33 -18.73
CA LYS A 128 -1.10 -1.82 -19.88
C LYS A 128 -1.91 -3.07 -19.56
N TYR A 129 -1.33 -3.99 -18.80
CA TYR A 129 -1.97 -5.25 -18.41
C TYR A 129 -2.28 -5.25 -16.90
N ARG A 130 -2.82 -4.14 -16.41
CA ARG A 130 -3.03 -3.88 -14.98
C ARG A 130 -3.83 -4.97 -14.28
N TYR A 131 -4.83 -5.55 -14.94
CA TYR A 131 -5.65 -6.64 -14.41
C TYR A 131 -4.84 -7.92 -14.11
N LEU A 132 -3.77 -8.21 -14.86
CA LEU A 132 -2.84 -9.31 -14.58
C LEU A 132 -1.86 -8.93 -13.46
N ASP A 133 -1.30 -7.71 -13.52
CA ASP A 133 -0.40 -7.22 -12.46
C ASP A 133 -1.10 -7.22 -11.10
N LEU A 134 -2.36 -6.81 -11.04
CA LEU A 134 -3.16 -6.83 -9.81
C LEU A 134 -3.42 -8.24 -9.25
N ARG A 135 -3.29 -9.31 -10.05
CA ARG A 135 -3.37 -10.69 -9.56
C ARG A 135 -2.10 -11.18 -8.88
N ARG A 136 -0.94 -10.54 -9.12
CA ARG A 136 0.34 -10.93 -8.54
C ARG A 136 0.31 -10.82 -7.01
N SER A 137 1.00 -11.72 -6.33
CA SER A 137 0.99 -11.82 -4.85
C SER A 137 1.35 -10.51 -4.16
N LYS A 138 2.40 -9.81 -4.64
CA LYS A 138 2.81 -8.50 -4.12
C LYS A 138 1.70 -7.44 -4.24
N MET A 139 1.01 -7.40 -5.39
CA MET A 139 -0.07 -6.43 -5.61
C MET A 139 -1.32 -6.78 -4.81
N GLN A 140 -1.67 -8.06 -4.71
CA GLN A 140 -2.75 -8.53 -3.85
C GLN A 140 -2.48 -8.21 -2.37
N HIS A 141 -1.24 -8.40 -1.91
CA HIS A 141 -0.83 -8.01 -0.57
C HIS A 141 -1.04 -6.49 -0.35
N ASN A 142 -0.57 -5.65 -1.27
CA ASN A 142 -0.70 -4.21 -1.16
C ASN A 142 -2.16 -3.74 -1.13
N ILE A 143 -3.03 -4.33 -1.97
CA ILE A 143 -4.47 -4.02 -1.98
C ILE A 143 -5.10 -4.38 -0.64
N LYS A 144 -4.83 -5.59 -0.13
CA LYS A 144 -5.34 -6.06 1.17
C LYS A 144 -4.82 -5.20 2.31
N LEU A 145 -3.52 -4.87 2.30
CA LEU A 145 -2.90 -4.01 3.30
C LEU A 145 -3.55 -2.63 3.33
N ARG A 146 -3.70 -1.98 2.16
CA ARG A 146 -4.38 -0.69 2.06
C ARG A 146 -5.80 -0.74 2.62
N ASN A 147 -6.58 -1.76 2.22
CA ASN A 147 -7.95 -1.95 2.74
C ASN A 147 -7.96 -2.09 4.26
N ASN A 148 -7.06 -2.90 4.80
CA ASN A 148 -6.99 -3.15 6.24
C ASN A 148 -6.57 -1.90 7.03
N ILE A 149 -5.62 -1.10 6.50
CA ILE A 149 -5.22 0.18 7.09
C ILE A 149 -6.42 1.14 7.10
N ILE A 150 -7.13 1.30 5.98
CA ILE A 150 -8.30 2.19 5.90
C ILE A 150 -9.39 1.77 6.90
N ASN A 151 -9.70 0.47 6.99
CA ASN A 151 -10.68 -0.04 7.94
C ASN A 151 -10.24 0.17 9.39
N PHE A 152 -8.94 0.03 9.67
CA PHE A 152 -8.40 0.28 10.99
C PHE A 152 -8.51 1.78 11.37
N VAL A 153 -8.12 2.67 10.46
CA VAL A 153 -8.26 4.13 10.65
C VAL A 153 -9.72 4.50 10.93
N ARG A 154 -10.68 3.98 10.15
CA ARG A 154 -12.10 4.21 10.38
C ARG A 154 -12.55 3.74 11.77
N GLY A 155 -12.15 2.53 12.15
CA GLY A 155 -12.46 1.99 13.48
C GLY A 155 -11.88 2.86 14.59
N PHE A 156 -10.62 3.28 14.48
CA PHE A 156 -9.99 4.16 15.44
C PHE A 156 -10.74 5.49 15.55
N MET A 157 -10.98 6.18 14.43
CA MET A 157 -11.64 7.48 14.41
C MET A 157 -13.06 7.42 14.98
N ASN A 158 -13.83 6.39 14.63
CA ASN A 158 -15.16 6.17 15.19
C ASN A 158 -15.13 5.95 16.71
N ASN A 159 -14.15 5.19 17.21
CA ASN A 159 -13.97 4.96 18.65
C ASN A 159 -13.56 6.22 19.41
N GLU A 160 -12.86 7.16 18.76
CA GLU A 160 -12.54 8.48 19.28
C GLU A 160 -13.72 9.47 19.19
N GLY A 161 -14.86 9.03 18.68
CA GLY A 161 -16.09 9.83 18.58
C GLY A 161 -16.15 10.73 17.34
N PHE A 162 -15.31 10.50 16.34
CA PHE A 162 -15.39 11.21 15.07
C PHE A 162 -16.51 10.65 14.19
N MET A 163 -17.17 11.52 13.44
CA MET A 163 -18.18 11.19 12.45
C MET A 163 -17.57 11.23 11.05
N GLU A 164 -17.65 10.13 10.28
CA GLU A 164 -17.21 10.11 8.89
C GLU A 164 -18.26 10.78 8.00
N LEU A 165 -17.93 11.93 7.40
CA LEU A 165 -18.82 12.68 6.53
C LEU A 165 -18.19 12.90 5.17
N ALA A 166 -18.86 12.44 4.12
CA ALA A 166 -18.42 12.65 2.74
C ALA A 166 -18.75 14.06 2.27
N THR A 167 -17.86 14.61 1.43
CA THR A 167 -18.00 15.93 0.82
C THR A 167 -18.13 15.82 -0.70
N PRO A 168 -18.74 16.82 -1.38
CA PRO A 168 -18.86 16.82 -2.84
C PRO A 168 -17.51 16.79 -3.55
N ILE A 169 -17.45 16.07 -4.67
CA ILE A 169 -16.26 16.00 -5.54
C ILE A 169 -16.35 16.95 -6.71
N LEU A 170 -17.54 17.14 -7.30
CA LEU A 170 -17.76 18.21 -8.28
C LEU A 170 -18.19 19.46 -7.56
N THR A 171 -17.30 20.44 -7.51
CA THR A 171 -17.50 21.66 -6.70
C THR A 171 -17.05 22.91 -7.45
N ALA A 172 -17.11 24.05 -6.80
CA ALA A 172 -16.49 25.29 -7.26
C ALA A 172 -14.98 25.28 -6.92
N PRO A 173 -14.15 26.05 -7.63
CA PRO A 173 -12.75 26.24 -7.29
C PRO A 173 -12.58 26.69 -5.84
N SER A 174 -11.55 26.19 -5.17
CA SER A 174 -11.20 26.59 -3.82
C SER A 174 -9.81 27.25 -3.79
N PRO A 175 -9.59 28.27 -2.94
CA PRO A 175 -8.32 29.00 -2.90
C PRO A 175 -7.25 28.28 -2.06
N GLU A 176 -6.99 27.00 -2.34
CA GLU A 176 -6.05 26.16 -1.58
C GLU A 176 -4.59 26.32 -2.01
N GLY A 177 -4.31 27.10 -3.06
CA GLY A 177 -2.97 27.42 -3.50
C GLY A 177 -2.35 26.48 -4.56
N ALA A 178 -2.94 25.33 -4.83
CA ALA A 178 -2.58 24.48 -5.98
C ALA A 178 -3.44 24.85 -7.21
N ARG A 179 -3.12 24.26 -8.37
CA ARG A 179 -3.99 24.40 -9.56
C ARG A 179 -5.12 23.38 -9.50
N ASP A 180 -6.33 23.82 -9.87
CA ASP A 180 -7.51 22.97 -9.90
C ASP A 180 -7.55 22.13 -11.18
N TYR A 181 -7.99 20.89 -11.10
CA TYR A 181 -8.52 20.17 -12.23
C TYR A 181 -9.92 20.67 -12.56
N LEU A 182 -10.13 21.15 -13.79
CA LEU A 182 -11.39 21.71 -14.25
C LEU A 182 -12.19 20.70 -15.08
N VAL A 183 -13.48 20.56 -14.78
CA VAL A 183 -14.42 19.72 -15.50
C VAL A 183 -15.44 20.63 -16.21
N PRO A 184 -15.44 20.69 -17.57
CA PRO A 184 -16.37 21.54 -18.30
C PRO A 184 -17.83 21.07 -18.09
N SER A 185 -18.72 22.03 -17.85
CA SER A 185 -20.16 21.77 -17.75
C SER A 185 -20.76 21.60 -19.13
N ARG A 186 -21.49 20.49 -19.37
CA ARG A 186 -22.25 20.28 -20.59
C ARG A 186 -23.57 21.10 -20.64
N ILE A 187 -24.11 21.39 -19.46
CA ILE A 187 -25.42 22.10 -19.33
C ILE A 187 -25.19 23.60 -19.34
N HIS A 188 -24.18 24.09 -18.62
CA HIS A 188 -23.90 25.52 -18.52
C HIS A 188 -22.69 25.88 -19.36
N LYS A 189 -22.94 26.37 -20.58
CA LYS A 189 -21.88 26.74 -21.54
C LYS A 189 -20.95 27.80 -20.94
N GLY A 190 -19.66 27.55 -21.06
CA GLY A 190 -18.60 28.45 -20.52
C GLY A 190 -18.35 28.32 -19.03
N SER A 191 -19.05 27.44 -18.32
CA SER A 191 -18.86 27.18 -16.90
C SER A 191 -18.12 25.87 -16.65
N PHE A 192 -17.39 25.79 -15.52
CA PHE A 192 -16.61 24.63 -15.12
C PHE A 192 -16.92 24.27 -13.67
N TYR A 193 -16.86 22.98 -13.38
CA TYR A 193 -16.66 22.47 -12.02
C TYR A 193 -15.17 22.32 -11.77
N ALA A 194 -14.78 22.35 -10.51
CA ALA A 194 -13.44 21.98 -10.07
C ALA A 194 -13.48 20.67 -9.27
N LEU A 195 -12.41 19.88 -9.34
CA LEU A 195 -12.18 18.80 -8.39
C LEU A 195 -11.54 19.34 -7.13
N PRO A 196 -11.90 18.85 -5.92
CA PRO A 196 -11.46 19.44 -4.67
C PRO A 196 -9.97 19.21 -4.42
N GLN A 197 -9.23 20.25 -4.09
CA GLN A 197 -7.84 20.13 -3.64
C GLN A 197 -7.75 19.58 -2.21
N ALA A 198 -8.76 19.87 -1.40
CA ALA A 198 -9.04 19.36 -0.06
C ALA A 198 -10.51 19.67 0.28
N PRO A 199 -11.14 18.99 1.25
CA PRO A 199 -12.54 19.22 1.62
C PRO A 199 -12.73 20.45 2.54
N GLN A 200 -11.82 21.42 2.53
CA GLN A 200 -11.71 22.49 3.51
C GLN A 200 -13.00 23.31 3.72
N GLN A 201 -13.63 23.76 2.65
CA GLN A 201 -14.84 24.59 2.78
C GLN A 201 -16.02 23.78 3.34
N PHE A 202 -16.17 22.52 2.92
CA PHE A 202 -17.28 21.66 3.35
C PHE A 202 -17.12 21.20 4.79
N LYS A 203 -15.90 20.84 5.24
CA LYS A 203 -15.69 20.47 6.64
C LYS A 203 -15.94 21.66 7.58
N GLN A 204 -15.58 22.87 7.18
CA GLN A 204 -15.92 24.07 7.96
C GLN A 204 -17.44 24.28 8.08
N LEU A 205 -18.22 23.99 7.04
CA LEU A 205 -19.68 24.02 7.12
C LEU A 205 -20.23 22.99 8.10
N TYR A 206 -19.67 21.78 8.13
CA TYR A 206 -20.04 20.77 9.12
C TYR A 206 -19.72 21.23 10.54
N MET A 207 -18.53 21.76 10.78
CA MET A 207 -18.15 22.28 12.09
C MET A 207 -19.06 23.44 12.53
N ALA A 208 -19.36 24.38 11.62
CA ALA A 208 -20.27 25.49 11.88
C ALA A 208 -21.72 25.03 12.12
N SER A 209 -22.11 23.85 11.62
CA SER A 209 -23.44 23.27 11.86
C SER A 209 -23.57 22.54 13.20
N GLY A 210 -22.49 22.46 14.00
CA GLY A 210 -22.51 21.81 15.32
C GLY A 210 -21.96 20.39 15.34
N VAL A 211 -21.25 19.96 14.30
CA VAL A 211 -20.49 18.70 14.34
C VAL A 211 -19.20 18.93 15.13
N ASP A 212 -19.02 18.23 16.26
CA ASP A 212 -17.86 18.44 17.12
C ASP A 212 -16.58 17.75 16.61
N LYS A 213 -16.71 16.58 15.99
CA LYS A 213 -15.57 15.81 15.48
C LYS A 213 -15.91 15.21 14.13
N TYR A 214 -15.25 15.67 13.10
CA TYR A 214 -15.38 15.23 11.72
C TYR A 214 -14.13 14.51 11.27
N PHE A 215 -14.26 13.48 10.43
CA PHE A 215 -13.18 12.97 9.61
C PHE A 215 -13.68 12.47 8.26
N GLN A 216 -12.76 12.32 7.33
CA GLN A 216 -12.99 11.73 6.02
C GLN A 216 -11.69 11.13 5.46
N ILE A 217 -11.80 9.99 4.77
CA ILE A 217 -10.75 9.54 3.83
C ILE A 217 -11.01 10.24 2.50
N ALA A 218 -10.53 11.48 2.40
CA ALA A 218 -10.91 12.42 1.36
C ALA A 218 -10.09 12.23 0.08
N PRO A 219 -10.71 12.02 -1.09
CA PRO A 219 -10.02 12.14 -2.37
C PRO A 219 -9.68 13.61 -2.63
N CYS A 220 -8.41 13.87 -2.97
CA CYS A 220 -7.89 15.21 -3.22
C CYS A 220 -7.19 15.24 -4.57
N PHE A 221 -7.32 16.36 -5.28
CA PHE A 221 -6.86 16.52 -6.65
C PHE A 221 -6.06 17.84 -6.77
N ARG A 222 -4.85 17.76 -7.33
CA ARG A 222 -4.01 18.92 -7.58
C ARG A 222 -3.33 18.79 -8.93
N ASP A 223 -3.57 19.75 -9.84
CA ASP A 223 -2.98 19.78 -11.18
C ASP A 223 -1.55 20.36 -11.10
N GLU A 224 -0.65 19.58 -10.52
CA GLU A 224 0.75 19.92 -10.33
C GLU A 224 1.64 18.88 -11.01
N ASP A 225 2.88 19.27 -11.32
CA ASP A 225 3.87 18.36 -11.89
C ASP A 225 4.12 17.20 -10.92
N SER A 226 3.83 15.98 -11.38
CA SER A 226 4.11 14.78 -10.58
C SER A 226 5.62 14.59 -10.48
N ARG A 227 6.11 14.41 -9.24
CA ARG A 227 7.50 14.06 -8.96
C ARG A 227 7.56 12.62 -8.49
N ALA A 228 8.64 11.91 -8.82
CA ALA A 228 8.82 10.50 -8.50
C ALA A 228 8.71 10.18 -6.99
N ASP A 229 8.98 11.17 -6.13
CA ASP A 229 8.99 11.06 -4.67
C ASP A 229 7.75 11.66 -3.98
N ARG A 230 6.76 12.15 -4.76
CA ARG A 230 5.58 12.85 -4.24
C ARG A 230 4.28 12.25 -4.77
N SER A 231 3.19 12.69 -4.16
CA SER A 231 1.85 12.28 -4.57
C SER A 231 1.58 12.61 -6.03
N PRO A 232 0.92 11.70 -6.78
CA PRO A 232 0.35 12.03 -8.07
C PRO A 232 -0.71 13.11 -7.92
N GLY A 233 -1.22 13.66 -9.04
CA GLY A 233 -2.27 14.67 -9.03
C GLY A 233 -3.56 14.27 -8.30
N GLU A 234 -3.79 12.97 -8.09
CA GLU A 234 -4.86 12.40 -7.26
C GLU A 234 -4.26 11.64 -6.07
N PHE A 235 -4.71 11.95 -4.86
CA PHE A 235 -4.29 11.28 -3.63
C PHE A 235 -5.40 11.31 -2.58
N TYR A 236 -5.20 10.59 -1.47
CA TYR A 236 -6.16 10.55 -0.36
C TYR A 236 -5.55 11.16 0.89
N GLN A 237 -6.35 11.97 1.60
CA GLN A 237 -6.01 12.49 2.92
C GLN A 237 -6.86 11.81 3.99
N ILE A 238 -6.26 11.51 5.14
CA ILE A 238 -7.00 11.36 6.38
C ILE A 238 -7.24 12.77 6.86
N ASP A 239 -8.40 13.32 6.54
CA ASP A 239 -8.78 14.67 6.90
C ASP A 239 -9.63 14.65 8.16
N MET A 240 -9.34 15.52 9.13
CA MET A 240 -10.06 15.56 10.40
C MET A 240 -10.18 17.00 10.93
N GLU A 241 -11.23 17.24 11.70
CA GLU A 241 -11.49 18.51 12.34
C GLU A 241 -12.11 18.29 13.72
N MET A 242 -11.76 19.09 14.70
CA MET A 242 -12.27 19.04 16.06
C MET A 242 -12.68 20.42 16.54
N SER A 243 -13.89 20.53 17.14
CA SER A 243 -14.32 21.71 17.89
C SER A 243 -13.77 21.66 19.32
N PHE A 244 -13.63 22.82 19.94
CA PHE A 244 -13.24 23.00 21.35
C PHE A 244 -11.92 22.24 21.68
N ALA A 245 -10.97 22.24 20.75
CA ALA A 245 -9.70 21.53 20.86
C ALA A 245 -8.51 22.48 20.76
N THR A 246 -7.46 22.16 21.51
CA THR A 246 -6.15 22.80 21.42
C THR A 246 -5.27 22.07 20.40
N GLN A 247 -4.09 22.62 20.12
CA GLN A 247 -3.08 21.96 19.30
C GLN A 247 -2.67 20.62 19.90
N GLU A 248 -2.52 20.56 21.23
CA GLU A 248 -2.12 19.37 21.97
C GLU A 248 -3.15 18.25 21.84
N ASP A 249 -4.44 18.56 21.85
CA ASP A 249 -5.52 17.58 21.67
C ASP A 249 -5.44 16.94 20.26
N ILE A 250 -5.19 17.75 19.23
CA ILE A 250 -5.00 17.25 17.86
C ILE A 250 -3.75 16.37 17.76
N LEU A 251 -2.62 16.80 18.32
CA LEU A 251 -1.37 16.05 18.32
C LEU A 251 -1.50 14.72 19.06
N ASP A 252 -2.26 14.67 20.17
CA ASP A 252 -2.52 13.44 20.89
C ASP A 252 -3.27 12.41 20.03
N VAL A 253 -4.40 12.82 19.44
CA VAL A 253 -5.20 11.94 18.57
C VAL A 253 -4.39 11.43 17.39
N ILE A 254 -3.64 12.31 16.69
CA ILE A 254 -2.83 11.93 15.53
C ILE A 254 -1.69 11.00 15.97
N SER A 255 -1.02 11.29 17.09
CA SER A 255 0.09 10.47 17.57
C SER A 255 -0.36 9.06 17.91
N ARG A 256 -1.50 8.90 18.59
CA ARG A 256 -2.09 7.59 18.90
C ARG A 256 -2.53 6.87 17.63
N LEU A 257 -3.22 7.54 16.72
CA LEU A 257 -3.62 6.96 15.42
C LEU A 257 -2.42 6.43 14.64
N LEU A 258 -1.36 7.20 14.52
CA LEU A 258 -0.14 6.81 13.80
C LEU A 258 0.56 5.65 14.53
N PHE A 259 0.75 5.76 15.84
CA PHE A 259 1.39 4.71 16.62
C PHE A 259 0.65 3.37 16.47
N ASP A 260 -0.66 3.35 16.71
CA ASP A 260 -1.46 2.13 16.66
C ASP A 260 -1.52 1.55 15.24
N THR A 261 -1.61 2.42 14.21
CA THR A 261 -1.59 1.99 12.82
C THR A 261 -0.26 1.33 12.46
N PHE A 262 0.85 1.99 12.75
CA PHE A 262 2.17 1.42 12.44
C PHE A 262 2.48 0.18 13.29
N ASP A 263 2.08 0.16 14.56
CA ASP A 263 2.30 -1.00 15.43
C ASP A 263 1.55 -2.23 14.93
N LYS A 264 0.30 -2.06 14.50
CA LYS A 264 -0.53 -3.14 13.96
C LYS A 264 -0.01 -3.69 12.63
N PHE A 265 0.51 -2.85 11.75
CA PHE A 265 0.88 -3.23 10.38
C PHE A 265 2.38 -3.31 10.12
N LYS A 266 3.23 -3.11 11.15
CA LYS A 266 4.68 -3.27 11.02
C LYS A 266 5.07 -4.72 10.69
N SER A 267 6.20 -4.90 10.01
CA SER A 267 6.84 -6.22 9.94
C SER A 267 7.46 -6.59 11.29
N LYS A 268 7.65 -7.90 11.53
CA LYS A 268 8.25 -8.41 12.78
C LYS A 268 9.65 -7.85 13.08
N GLU A 269 10.35 -7.40 12.04
CA GLU A 269 11.73 -6.89 12.13
C GLU A 269 11.80 -5.38 12.43
N LYS A 270 10.66 -4.67 12.37
CA LYS A 270 10.61 -3.21 12.55
C LYS A 270 10.04 -2.85 13.92
N SER A 271 10.69 -1.92 14.58
CA SER A 271 10.20 -1.29 15.82
C SER A 271 9.66 0.11 15.54
N ILE A 272 8.79 0.58 16.41
CA ILE A 272 8.22 1.93 16.36
C ILE A 272 8.65 2.65 17.63
N ASN A 273 8.94 3.94 17.49
CA ASN A 273 9.23 4.79 18.63
C ASN A 273 8.03 4.82 19.58
N LYS A 274 8.29 4.76 20.87
CA LYS A 274 7.25 4.88 21.89
C LYS A 274 6.68 6.30 21.91
N LEU A 275 5.44 6.40 22.34
CA LEU A 275 4.84 7.70 22.66
C LEU A 275 5.42 8.29 23.97
N PRO A 276 5.48 9.62 24.10
CA PRO A 276 5.18 10.60 23.08
C PRO A 276 6.25 10.69 21.99
N PHE A 277 5.86 11.06 20.77
CA PHE A 277 6.84 11.31 19.72
C PHE A 277 7.66 12.56 20.04
N PRO A 278 8.96 12.62 19.64
CA PRO A 278 9.78 13.80 19.80
C PRO A 278 9.18 15.00 19.07
N THR A 279 9.13 16.14 19.74
CA THR A 279 8.62 17.41 19.19
C THR A 279 9.78 18.39 19.02
N PHE A 280 9.84 19.06 17.87
CA PHE A 280 10.84 20.05 17.54
C PHE A 280 10.15 21.32 17.09
N THR A 281 10.71 22.48 17.43
CA THR A 281 10.33 23.72 16.76
C THR A 281 10.86 23.73 15.32
N TYR A 282 10.22 24.47 14.43
CA TYR A 282 10.73 24.67 13.08
C TYR A 282 12.18 25.17 13.09
N ARG A 283 12.49 26.10 13.97
CA ARG A 283 13.83 26.68 14.15
C ARG A 283 14.85 25.60 14.53
N ASP A 284 14.55 24.80 15.54
CA ASP A 284 15.42 23.70 15.97
C ASP A 284 15.66 22.69 14.86
N SER A 285 14.63 22.40 14.06
CA SER A 285 14.71 21.50 12.94
C SER A 285 15.67 22.00 11.86
N ILE A 286 15.52 23.26 11.46
CA ILE A 286 16.41 23.88 10.45
C ILE A 286 17.83 24.05 10.99
N GLU A 287 18.00 24.52 12.23
CA GLU A 287 19.32 24.76 12.79
C GLU A 287 20.12 23.46 13.00
N ASN A 288 19.47 22.37 13.41
CA ASN A 288 20.16 21.12 13.71
C ASN A 288 20.23 20.14 12.53
N PHE A 289 19.27 20.18 11.62
CA PHE A 289 19.12 19.17 10.56
C PHE A 289 19.12 19.75 9.14
N GLY A 290 18.93 21.05 8.98
CA GLY A 290 18.86 21.72 7.69
C GLY A 290 17.57 21.48 6.90
N CYS A 291 16.55 20.89 7.51
CA CYS A 291 15.27 20.60 6.88
C CYS A 291 14.12 20.63 7.90
N ASP A 292 12.90 20.79 7.39
CA ASP A 292 11.66 20.82 8.19
C ASP A 292 11.13 19.40 8.55
N LYS A 293 11.72 18.34 7.99
CA LYS A 293 11.31 16.93 8.18
C LYS A 293 12.52 16.03 8.41
N PRO A 294 13.20 16.16 9.57
CA PRO A 294 14.44 15.42 9.82
C PRO A 294 14.18 13.93 10.00
N ASP A 295 15.01 13.11 9.37
CA ASP A 295 15.10 11.68 9.70
C ASP A 295 15.95 11.49 10.96
N LEU A 296 15.31 11.24 12.09
CA LEU A 296 15.99 11.09 13.39
C LEU A 296 16.87 9.85 13.49
N ARG A 297 16.76 8.89 12.55
CA ARG A 297 17.67 7.74 12.45
C ARG A 297 19.06 8.17 11.95
N ASN A 298 19.12 9.30 11.25
CA ASN A 298 20.38 9.90 10.85
C ASN A 298 21.01 10.65 12.04
N PRO A 299 22.18 10.24 12.54
CA PRO A 299 22.82 10.88 13.68
C PRO A 299 23.50 12.21 13.34
N LEU A 300 23.64 12.55 12.07
CA LEU A 300 24.30 13.76 11.63
C LEU A 300 23.53 15.01 12.08
N ARG A 301 24.28 16.00 12.54
CA ARG A 301 23.75 17.31 12.94
C ARG A 301 24.58 18.40 12.31
N LEU A 302 23.92 19.50 11.97
CA LEU A 302 24.60 20.72 11.57
C LEU A 302 25.31 21.32 12.81
N LYS A 303 26.51 21.82 12.61
CA LYS A 303 27.29 22.55 13.60
C LYS A 303 27.59 23.93 13.08
N ASN A 304 27.20 24.96 13.82
CA ASN A 304 27.58 26.33 13.49
C ASN A 304 29.08 26.53 13.74
N VAL A 305 29.81 26.83 12.69
CA VAL A 305 31.27 27.04 12.70
C VAL A 305 31.64 28.46 12.28
N THR A 306 30.70 29.38 12.26
CA THR A 306 30.86 30.78 11.82
C THR A 306 32.08 31.44 12.44
N ARG A 307 32.28 31.25 13.75
CA ARG A 307 33.40 31.82 14.50
C ARG A 307 34.79 31.48 13.95
N TYR A 308 34.93 30.35 13.26
CA TYR A 308 36.23 29.94 12.71
C TYR A 308 36.53 30.61 11.36
N PHE A 309 35.53 31.25 10.79
CA PHE A 309 35.65 31.98 9.52
C PHE A 309 35.68 33.50 9.71
N GLU A 310 35.41 33.97 10.92
CA GLU A 310 35.59 35.38 11.30
C GLU A 310 37.10 35.69 11.40
N GLY A 311 37.59 36.65 10.58
CA GLY A 311 39.00 36.99 10.57
C GLY A 311 39.93 35.94 9.94
N SER A 312 39.38 34.98 9.20
CA SER A 312 40.12 33.86 8.59
C SER A 312 40.93 34.26 7.34
N GLY A 313 40.74 35.48 6.80
CA GLY A 313 41.30 35.92 5.53
C GLY A 313 40.55 35.41 4.29
N LEU A 314 39.53 34.57 4.45
CA LEU A 314 38.65 34.08 3.39
C LEU A 314 37.54 35.09 3.09
N GLN A 315 37.84 36.06 2.19
CA GLN A 315 36.98 37.22 1.93
C GLN A 315 35.54 36.86 1.59
N ILE A 316 35.29 35.73 0.92
CA ILE A 316 33.94 35.29 0.56
C ILE A 316 33.09 35.04 1.84
N PHE A 317 33.64 34.29 2.78
CA PHE A 317 32.95 33.99 4.03
C PHE A 317 32.81 35.23 4.91
N GLU A 318 33.89 36.01 5.07
CA GLU A 318 33.82 37.24 5.88
C GLU A 318 32.81 38.26 5.38
N ASN A 319 32.68 38.43 4.07
CA ASN A 319 31.70 39.31 3.47
C ASN A 319 30.27 38.83 3.68
N LEU A 320 30.02 37.55 3.66
CA LEU A 320 28.73 36.97 3.93
C LEU A 320 28.38 37.02 5.41
N ILE A 321 29.33 36.74 6.30
CA ILE A 321 29.15 36.82 7.75
C ILE A 321 28.83 38.26 8.18
N LYS A 322 29.52 39.27 7.62
CA LYS A 322 29.21 40.68 7.85
C LYS A 322 27.78 41.08 7.46
N LYS A 323 27.16 40.32 6.56
CA LYS A 323 25.75 40.46 6.13
C LYS A 323 24.79 39.61 6.95
N GLY A 324 25.26 38.93 8.01
CA GLY A 324 24.45 38.09 8.89
C GLY A 324 24.33 36.62 8.47
N ALA A 325 25.12 36.17 7.51
CA ALA A 325 25.14 34.74 7.13
C ALA A 325 25.86 33.89 8.19
N MET A 326 25.42 32.65 8.33
CA MET A 326 26.04 31.63 9.18
C MET A 326 26.76 30.59 8.34
N VAL A 327 27.89 30.10 8.82
CA VAL A 327 28.61 28.97 8.24
C VAL A 327 28.32 27.72 9.06
N ASN A 328 27.66 26.76 8.45
CA ASN A 328 27.38 25.47 9.07
C ASN A 328 28.19 24.36 8.43
N CYS A 329 28.59 23.35 9.20
CA CYS A 329 29.23 22.15 8.70
C CYS A 329 28.52 20.88 9.13
N ILE A 330 28.73 19.80 8.38
CA ILE A 330 28.33 18.44 8.73
C ILE A 330 29.62 17.65 8.92
N GLN A 331 29.72 16.93 10.05
CA GLN A 331 30.87 16.09 10.34
C GLN A 331 30.73 14.76 9.61
N ALA A 332 31.61 14.46 8.67
CA ALA A 332 31.70 13.16 8.02
C ALA A 332 32.39 12.16 8.97
N VAL A 333 31.62 11.35 9.66
CA VAL A 333 32.11 10.34 10.63
C VAL A 333 32.88 9.22 9.91
N LYS A 334 34.04 8.80 10.43
CA LYS A 334 34.89 7.73 9.88
C LYS A 334 35.42 8.00 8.47
N SER A 335 35.59 9.26 8.08
CA SER A 335 36.13 9.65 6.78
C SER A 335 37.63 10.08 6.85
N GLU A 336 38.25 9.93 7.99
CA GLU A 336 39.67 10.22 8.21
C GLU A 336 40.54 9.45 7.21
N GLY A 337 41.40 10.14 6.51
CA GLY A 337 42.30 9.56 5.50
C GLY A 337 41.65 9.22 4.14
N LYS A 338 40.37 9.52 3.95
CA LYS A 338 39.74 9.36 2.63
C LYS A 338 40.00 10.59 1.76
N PRO A 339 40.28 10.41 0.46
CA PRO A 339 40.44 11.53 -0.45
C PRO A 339 39.15 12.35 -0.57
N LEU A 340 39.26 13.67 -0.70
CA LEU A 340 38.13 14.60 -0.80
C LEU A 340 37.11 14.20 -1.88
N SER A 341 37.55 13.55 -2.95
CA SER A 341 36.67 13.03 -4.02
C SER A 341 35.68 11.97 -3.54
N LEU A 342 35.96 11.29 -2.41
CA LEU A 342 35.06 10.29 -1.80
C LEU A 342 34.18 10.89 -0.70
N ILE A 343 34.43 12.13 -0.29
CA ILE A 343 33.66 12.84 0.74
C ILE A 343 32.45 13.56 0.13
N HIS A 344 32.51 13.83 -1.17
CA HIS A 344 31.44 14.52 -1.92
C HIS A 344 30.32 13.58 -2.44
N ILE A 345 30.38 12.31 -2.14
CA ILE A 345 29.35 11.33 -2.45
C ILE A 345 28.48 11.13 -1.19
#